data_7a2efe36b3bf3e64327012c18060a474
#
_entry.id   7a2efe36b3bf3e64327012c18060a474
#
_cell.length_a   1.000
_cell.length_b   1.000
_cell.length_c   1.000
_cell.angle_alpha   90.00
_cell.angle_beta   90.00
_cell.angle_gamma   90.00
#
_symmetry.space_group_name_H-M   'P 1'
#
loop_
_entity.id
_entity.type
_entity.pdbx_description
1 polymer ?
#
loop_
_entity_poly.entity_id
_entity_poly.type
_entity_poly.pdbx_seq_one_letter_code
_entity_poly.pdbx_strand_id
1 'polypeptide(L)'
;MYYCRRCLQHFITTELLGNHIIYCSKVSVQKTIFPSKDDKFVSFKNYRYKIPAPFVVYADFEDLNVPIPEEEKVLVTKEEKKLSKEKLTSHKICSYAYKLVCRVNDRFSKTIKIYRGENAAKYFIEAMLKEQKYCNKIINENFNKEIIMTKKDEENFKASNECHIC
;
A
#
# COMPACT_ATOMS: atom_id res chain seq x y z
N MET A 1 30.31 4.27 21.14
CA MET A 1 29.14 3.68 20.43
C MET A 1 29.28 2.17 20.55
N TYR A 2 28.24 1.47 20.97
CA TYR A 2 28.25 0.04 21.27
C TYR A 2 27.33 -0.69 20.30
N TYR A 3 27.74 -1.85 19.78
CA TYR A 3 26.98 -2.59 18.76
C TYR A 3 26.63 -3.98 19.26
N CYS A 4 25.39 -4.38 19.00
CA CYS A 4 25.01 -5.78 19.16
C CYS A 4 25.64 -6.62 18.02
N ARG A 5 26.53 -7.56 18.37
CA ARG A 5 27.19 -8.44 17.39
C ARG A 5 26.23 -9.40 16.68
N ARG A 6 25.01 -9.53 17.18
CA ARG A 6 23.99 -10.44 16.64
C ARG A 6 23.13 -9.80 15.57
N CYS A 7 22.62 -8.57 15.81
CA CYS A 7 21.73 -7.84 14.89
C CYS A 7 22.33 -6.56 14.32
N LEU A 8 23.57 -6.22 14.72
CA LEU A 8 24.33 -5.03 14.30
C LEU A 8 23.71 -3.69 14.71
N GLN A 9 22.64 -3.69 15.51
CA GLN A 9 22.05 -2.46 16.05
C GLN A 9 23.03 -1.76 16.99
N HIS A 10 23.12 -0.43 16.91
CA HIS A 10 23.98 0.38 17.75
C HIS A 10 23.23 0.95 18.95
N PHE A 11 23.99 1.21 20.04
CA PHE A 11 23.50 1.76 21.30
C PHE A 11 24.47 2.82 21.83
N ILE A 12 23.91 3.82 22.50
CA ILE A 12 24.68 4.94 23.06
C ILE A 12 25.42 4.50 24.33
N THR A 13 24.82 3.59 25.12
CA THR A 13 25.39 3.10 26.37
C THR A 13 25.50 1.57 26.38
N THR A 14 26.41 1.06 27.23
CA THR A 14 26.58 -0.38 27.49
C THR A 14 25.34 -0.98 28.17
N GLU A 15 24.67 -0.21 29.02
CA GLU A 15 23.43 -0.63 29.70
C GLU A 15 22.29 -0.91 28.71
N LEU A 16 22.06 0.01 27.78
CA LEU A 16 21.05 -0.18 26.70
C LEU A 16 21.39 -1.39 25.84
N LEU A 17 22.68 -1.62 25.53
CA LEU A 17 23.07 -2.83 24.82
C LEU A 17 22.82 -4.07 25.67
N GLY A 18 23.11 -4.06 26.97
CA GLY A 18 22.83 -5.18 27.88
C GLY A 18 21.34 -5.55 27.90
N ASN A 19 20.48 -4.56 28.07
CA ASN A 19 19.04 -4.74 28.05
C ASN A 19 18.55 -5.31 26.70
N HIS A 20 19.07 -4.80 25.59
CA HIS A 20 18.75 -5.31 24.26
C HIS A 20 19.16 -6.78 24.08
N ILE A 21 20.36 -7.18 24.54
CA ILE A 21 20.87 -8.55 24.35
C ILE A 21 19.94 -9.60 24.97
N ILE A 22 19.29 -9.30 26.10
CA ILE A 22 18.36 -10.20 26.78
C ILE A 22 17.21 -10.60 25.84
N TYR A 23 16.69 -9.67 25.04
CA TYR A 23 15.61 -9.91 24.09
C TYR A 23 16.13 -10.43 22.74
N CYS A 24 17.20 -9.84 22.25
CA CYS A 24 17.79 -10.20 20.98
C CYS A 24 18.29 -11.65 20.95
N SER A 25 18.79 -12.17 22.09
CA SER A 25 19.26 -13.55 22.19
C SER A 25 18.12 -14.61 22.07
N LYS A 26 16.89 -14.21 22.36
CA LYS A 26 15.69 -15.10 22.32
C LYS A 26 15.14 -15.29 20.91
N VAL A 27 15.53 -14.46 19.96
CA VAL A 27 15.05 -14.49 18.57
C VAL A 27 16.12 -15.12 17.69
N SER A 28 15.75 -15.94 16.71
CA SER A 28 16.70 -16.47 15.73
C SER A 28 17.34 -15.33 14.92
N VAL A 29 18.64 -15.48 14.60
CA VAL A 29 19.33 -14.51 13.75
C VAL A 29 18.73 -14.55 12.35
N GLN A 30 18.28 -13.40 11.85
CA GLN A 30 17.91 -13.29 10.44
C GLN A 30 19.18 -13.42 9.59
N LYS A 31 19.22 -14.45 8.76
CA LYS A 31 20.27 -14.63 7.77
C LYS A 31 19.73 -14.24 6.40
N THR A 32 20.50 -13.48 5.66
CA THR A 32 20.20 -13.25 4.25
C THR A 32 20.35 -14.57 3.51
N ILE A 33 19.25 -15.07 2.96
CA ILE A 33 19.23 -16.28 2.12
C ILE A 33 19.30 -15.80 0.69
N PHE A 34 20.40 -16.08 0.01
CA PHE A 34 20.52 -15.82 -1.42
C PHE A 34 19.76 -16.90 -2.21
N PRO A 35 19.15 -16.54 -3.34
CA PRO A 35 18.51 -17.51 -4.23
C PRO A 35 19.51 -18.61 -4.66
N SER A 36 19.01 -19.83 -4.82
CA SER A 36 19.79 -20.92 -5.41
C SER A 36 20.13 -20.62 -6.88
N LYS A 37 21.01 -21.43 -7.47
CA LYS A 37 21.33 -21.27 -8.90
C LYS A 37 20.09 -21.41 -9.79
N ASP A 38 19.11 -22.17 -9.36
CA ASP A 38 17.88 -22.43 -10.11
C ASP A 38 16.83 -21.33 -9.91
N ASP A 39 16.86 -20.63 -8.73
CA ASP A 39 15.93 -19.57 -8.37
C ASP A 39 16.48 -18.13 -8.56
N LYS A 40 17.62 -17.99 -9.26
CA LYS A 40 18.27 -16.68 -9.47
C LYS A 40 17.50 -15.74 -10.40
N PHE A 41 16.53 -16.25 -11.15
CA PHE A 41 15.70 -15.48 -12.05
C PHE A 41 14.30 -15.29 -11.45
N VAL A 42 13.87 -14.04 -11.39
CA VAL A 42 12.48 -13.71 -11.01
C VAL A 42 11.60 -13.90 -12.23
N SER A 43 10.70 -14.89 -12.19
CA SER A 43 9.70 -15.08 -13.23
C SER A 43 8.41 -14.35 -12.86
N PHE A 44 7.85 -13.61 -13.82
CA PHE A 44 6.55 -12.95 -13.64
C PHE A 44 5.45 -13.98 -13.94
N LYS A 45 4.65 -14.30 -12.92
CA LYS A 45 3.58 -15.32 -13.01
C LYS A 45 2.18 -14.76 -13.20
N ASN A 46 1.98 -13.46 -12.89
CA ASN A 46 0.65 -12.84 -12.85
C ASN A 46 0.45 -11.88 -14.03
N TYR A 47 0.42 -12.41 -15.24
CA TYR A 47 0.26 -11.62 -16.47
C TYR A 47 -1.01 -10.75 -16.49
N ARG A 48 -2.09 -11.19 -15.82
CA ARG A 48 -3.33 -10.42 -15.64
C ARG A 48 -3.10 -9.06 -14.99
N TYR A 49 -2.05 -8.89 -14.18
CA TYR A 49 -1.69 -7.61 -13.56
C TYR A 49 -0.95 -6.65 -14.49
N LYS A 50 -0.63 -7.07 -15.70
CA LYS A 50 -0.05 -6.20 -16.74
C LYS A 50 -1.08 -5.28 -17.40
N ILE A 51 -2.39 -5.57 -17.24
CA ILE A 51 -3.43 -4.73 -17.80
C ILE A 51 -3.41 -3.39 -17.08
N PRO A 52 -3.07 -2.29 -17.76
CA PRO A 52 -3.03 -0.98 -17.12
C PRO A 52 -4.45 -0.50 -16.85
N ALA A 53 -4.72 -0.11 -15.60
CA ALA A 53 -5.95 0.62 -15.29
C ALA A 53 -5.95 1.96 -16.04
N PRO A 54 -7.08 2.36 -16.69
CA PRO A 54 -7.14 3.60 -17.44
C PRO A 54 -6.97 4.83 -16.56
N PHE A 55 -7.41 4.77 -15.31
CA PHE A 55 -7.24 5.80 -14.31
C PHE A 55 -6.56 5.24 -13.06
N VAL A 56 -5.62 5.99 -12.51
CA VAL A 56 -4.92 5.66 -11.26
C VAL A 56 -4.93 6.90 -10.35
N VAL A 57 -5.31 6.70 -9.10
CA VAL A 57 -5.17 7.74 -8.06
C VAL A 57 -3.92 7.43 -7.25
N TYR A 58 -2.98 8.36 -7.24
CA TYR A 58 -1.86 8.37 -6.30
C TYR A 58 -2.25 9.22 -5.12
N ALA A 59 -2.26 8.66 -3.92
CA ALA A 59 -2.68 9.36 -2.72
C ALA A 59 -1.72 9.08 -1.56
N ASP A 60 -1.55 10.07 -0.70
CA ASP A 60 -0.76 10.00 0.51
C ASP A 60 -1.48 10.70 1.65
N PHE A 61 -1.23 10.26 2.90
CA PHE A 61 -1.85 10.77 4.10
C PHE A 61 -0.80 11.13 5.12
N GLU A 62 -1.05 12.23 5.84
CA GLU A 62 -0.29 12.60 7.02
C GLU A 62 -1.15 12.45 8.26
N ASP A 63 -0.56 11.97 9.34
CA ASP A 63 -1.23 11.79 10.62
C ASP A 63 -0.51 12.48 11.78
N LEU A 64 -1.24 12.69 12.85
CA LEU A 64 -0.73 13.14 14.12
C LEU A 64 -0.76 12.01 15.13
N ASN A 65 0.36 11.78 15.79
CA ASN A 65 0.43 10.89 16.95
C ASN A 65 -0.17 11.62 18.17
N VAL A 66 -1.38 11.24 18.53
CA VAL A 66 -2.07 11.81 19.70
C VAL A 66 -1.95 10.83 20.86
N PRO A 67 -1.49 11.29 22.05
CA PRO A 67 -1.49 10.43 23.24
C PRO A 67 -2.90 9.92 23.55
N ILE A 68 -3.01 8.64 23.88
CA ILE A 68 -4.28 8.06 24.31
C ILE A 68 -4.52 8.48 25.77
N PRO A 69 -5.68 9.09 26.10
CA PRO A 69 -6.04 9.42 27.47
C PRO A 69 -5.99 8.19 28.39
N GLU A 70 -5.56 8.37 29.64
CA GLU A 70 -5.46 7.27 30.61
C GLU A 70 -6.80 6.54 30.81
N GLU A 71 -7.92 7.25 30.68
CA GLU A 71 -9.27 6.72 30.81
C GLU A 71 -9.61 5.69 29.72
N GLU A 72 -9.10 5.88 28.50
CA GLU A 72 -9.28 4.94 27.38
C GLU A 72 -8.33 3.73 27.45
N LYS A 73 -7.21 3.83 28.17
CA LYS A 73 -6.28 2.72 28.37
C LYS A 73 -6.83 1.61 29.24
N VAL A 74 -7.84 1.91 30.05
CA VAL A 74 -8.43 0.98 31.05
C VAL A 74 -9.40 -0.05 30.43
N LEU A 75 -9.89 0.20 29.22
CA LEU A 75 -10.87 -0.66 28.53
C LEU A 75 -10.28 -1.94 27.89
N VAL A 76 -8.96 -2.10 27.93
CA VAL A 76 -8.32 -3.34 27.45
C VAL A 76 -8.44 -4.42 28.51
N THR A 77 -9.23 -5.44 28.25
CA THR A 77 -9.49 -6.55 29.19
C THR A 77 -8.22 -7.24 29.66
N LYS A 78 -8.25 -7.81 30.90
CA LYS A 78 -7.08 -8.48 31.51
C LYS A 78 -6.51 -9.64 30.67
N GLU A 79 -7.29 -10.21 29.76
CA GLU A 79 -6.86 -11.27 28.85
C GLU A 79 -6.06 -10.75 27.65
N GLU A 80 -6.35 -9.57 27.16
CA GLU A 80 -5.59 -8.92 26.10
C GLU A 80 -4.24 -8.36 26.59
N LYS A 81 -4.09 -8.09 27.91
CA LYS A 81 -2.81 -7.64 28.52
C LYS A 81 -1.68 -8.66 28.40
N LYS A 82 -1.95 -9.93 28.15
CA LYS A 82 -0.89 -10.96 28.00
C LYS A 82 -0.22 -10.94 26.61
N LEU A 83 -0.81 -10.33 25.60
CA LEU A 83 -0.30 -10.28 24.22
C LEU A 83 -0.15 -8.88 23.64
N SER A 84 -0.70 -7.83 24.23
CA SER A 84 -0.70 -6.50 23.64
C SER A 84 0.44 -5.64 24.14
N LYS A 85 1.22 -5.11 23.20
CA LYS A 85 2.02 -3.91 23.43
C LYS A 85 1.07 -2.80 23.87
N GLU A 86 1.39 -2.16 24.98
CA GLU A 86 0.60 -1.02 25.48
C GLU A 86 0.49 0.04 24.39
N LYS A 87 -0.75 0.36 23.98
CA LYS A 87 -0.99 1.41 22.99
C LYS A 87 -0.78 2.75 23.67
N LEU A 88 0.30 3.44 23.33
CA LEU A 88 0.65 4.72 23.91
C LEU A 88 0.05 5.91 23.15
N THR A 89 -0.16 5.74 21.84
CA THR A 89 -0.63 6.80 20.94
C THR A 89 -1.65 6.28 19.94
N SER A 90 -2.51 7.17 19.48
CA SER A 90 -3.46 6.98 18.38
C SER A 90 -3.02 7.82 17.19
N HIS A 91 -3.07 7.24 15.99
CA HIS A 91 -2.82 7.96 14.74
C HIS A 91 -4.09 8.66 14.27
N LYS A 92 -4.05 10.00 14.19
CA LYS A 92 -5.19 10.82 13.77
C LYS A 92 -4.86 11.47 12.42
N ILE A 93 -5.51 11.02 11.36
CA ILE A 93 -5.29 11.58 10.02
C ILE A 93 -5.66 13.05 10.01
N CYS A 94 -4.72 13.92 9.63
CA CYS A 94 -4.87 15.38 9.63
C CYS A 94 -4.76 16.00 8.24
N SER A 95 -4.23 15.30 7.26
CA SER A 95 -4.18 15.78 5.88
C SER A 95 -4.12 14.64 4.86
N TYR A 96 -4.42 14.97 3.61
CA TYR A 96 -4.14 14.10 2.47
C TYR A 96 -3.75 14.94 1.25
N ALA A 97 -3.02 14.29 0.35
CA ALA A 97 -2.80 14.75 -1.00
C ALA A 97 -3.14 13.65 -1.99
N TYR A 98 -3.71 13.98 -3.14
CA TYR A 98 -3.87 13.01 -4.23
C TYR A 98 -3.76 13.62 -5.61
N LYS A 99 -3.41 12.78 -6.58
CA LYS A 99 -3.39 13.10 -8.01
C LYS A 99 -4.12 12.00 -8.78
N LEU A 100 -5.10 12.38 -9.60
CA LEU A 100 -5.73 11.49 -10.57
C LEU A 100 -4.95 11.54 -11.88
N VAL A 101 -4.48 10.40 -12.35
CA VAL A 101 -3.74 10.24 -13.59
C VAL A 101 -4.51 9.33 -14.54
N CYS A 102 -4.77 9.82 -15.76
CA CYS A 102 -5.26 9.00 -16.84
C CYS A 102 -4.08 8.47 -17.67
N ARG A 103 -3.91 7.16 -17.72
CA ARG A 103 -2.79 6.53 -18.44
C ARG A 103 -2.97 6.47 -19.95
N VAL A 104 -4.21 6.63 -20.41
CA VAL A 104 -4.53 6.57 -21.85
C VAL A 104 -4.35 7.93 -22.51
N ASN A 105 -4.76 9.02 -21.84
CA ASN A 105 -4.65 10.37 -22.37
C ASN A 105 -4.55 11.39 -21.21
N ASP A 106 -3.42 12.07 -21.12
CA ASP A 106 -3.09 12.98 -20.02
C ASP A 106 -4.05 14.18 -19.92
N ARG A 107 -4.77 14.55 -20.98
CA ARG A 107 -5.81 15.59 -20.91
C ARG A 107 -6.90 15.33 -19.88
N PHE A 108 -7.09 14.07 -19.50
CA PHE A 108 -8.07 13.66 -18.48
C PHE A 108 -7.45 13.52 -17.09
N SER A 109 -6.13 13.70 -16.97
CA SER A 109 -5.45 13.79 -15.68
C SER A 109 -5.81 15.08 -14.97
N LYS A 110 -5.74 15.08 -13.64
CA LYS A 110 -6.01 16.27 -12.82
C LYS A 110 -4.75 16.71 -12.08
N THR A 111 -4.70 17.97 -11.72
CA THR A 111 -3.68 18.52 -10.83
C THR A 111 -3.79 17.92 -9.43
N ILE A 112 -2.70 17.99 -8.68
CA ILE A 112 -2.68 17.53 -7.28
C ILE A 112 -3.69 18.32 -6.46
N LYS A 113 -4.46 17.60 -5.63
CA LYS A 113 -5.35 18.17 -4.63
C LYS A 113 -4.83 17.87 -3.25
N ILE A 114 -4.83 18.87 -2.39
CA ILE A 114 -4.35 18.79 -1.02
C ILE A 114 -5.47 19.28 -0.09
N TYR A 115 -5.69 18.57 1.00
CA TYR A 115 -6.54 18.96 2.09
C TYR A 115 -5.78 18.88 3.41
N ARG A 116 -6.00 19.85 4.31
CA ARG A 116 -5.45 19.85 5.67
C ARG A 116 -6.55 20.27 6.63
N GLY A 117 -6.73 19.50 7.69
CA GLY A 117 -7.71 19.80 8.71
C GLY A 117 -8.38 18.57 9.30
N GLU A 118 -9.40 18.81 10.12
CA GLU A 118 -10.18 17.75 10.75
C GLU A 118 -11.00 16.96 9.71
N ASN A 119 -11.33 15.71 10.06
CA ASN A 119 -12.11 14.82 9.20
C ASN A 119 -11.49 14.54 7.82
N ALA A 120 -10.17 14.65 7.70
CA ALA A 120 -9.46 14.45 6.43
C ALA A 120 -9.83 13.12 5.75
N ALA A 121 -9.95 12.03 6.50
CA ALA A 121 -10.38 10.73 5.95
C ALA A 121 -11.78 10.78 5.31
N LYS A 122 -12.74 11.44 5.97
CA LYS A 122 -14.10 11.62 5.42
C LYS A 122 -14.08 12.39 4.11
N TYR A 123 -13.40 13.54 4.11
CA TYR A 123 -13.31 14.37 2.90
C TYR A 123 -12.54 13.68 1.76
N PHE A 124 -11.57 12.82 2.09
CA PHE A 124 -10.91 12.00 1.08
C PHE A 124 -11.88 11.03 0.42
N ILE A 125 -12.70 10.31 1.19
CA ILE A 125 -13.71 9.39 0.63
C ILE A 125 -14.71 10.15 -0.26
N GLU A 126 -15.20 11.31 0.19
CA GLU A 126 -16.11 12.15 -0.61
C GLU A 126 -15.44 12.63 -1.91
N ALA A 127 -14.16 12.97 -1.86
CA ALA A 127 -13.38 13.31 -3.06
C ALA A 127 -13.26 12.12 -4.00
N MET A 128 -12.96 10.92 -3.50
CA MET A 128 -12.85 9.71 -4.33
C MET A 128 -14.16 9.34 -5.01
N LEU A 129 -15.30 9.50 -4.34
CA LEU A 129 -16.62 9.30 -4.95
C LEU A 129 -16.90 10.29 -6.10
N LYS A 130 -16.41 11.54 -5.98
CA LYS A 130 -16.50 12.52 -7.07
C LYS A 130 -15.60 12.15 -8.24
N GLU A 131 -14.34 11.71 -7.95
CA GLU A 131 -13.42 11.26 -8.98
C GLU A 131 -13.91 10.01 -9.69
N GLN A 132 -14.53 9.06 -8.98
CA GLN A 132 -15.15 7.87 -9.57
C GLN A 132 -16.22 8.24 -10.60
N LYS A 133 -17.12 9.19 -10.26
CA LYS A 133 -18.16 9.67 -11.20
C LYS A 133 -17.54 10.30 -12.44
N TYR A 134 -16.48 11.08 -12.27
CA TYR A 134 -15.74 11.67 -13.37
C TYR A 134 -15.08 10.61 -14.26
N CYS A 135 -14.37 9.64 -13.66
CA CYS A 135 -13.75 8.55 -14.41
C CYS A 135 -14.77 7.73 -15.21
N ASN A 136 -15.90 7.37 -14.60
CA ASN A 136 -16.96 6.62 -15.27
C ASN A 136 -17.53 7.40 -16.46
N LYS A 137 -17.74 8.71 -16.30
CA LYS A 137 -18.18 9.57 -17.41
C LYS A 137 -17.19 9.53 -18.57
N ILE A 138 -15.90 9.75 -18.29
CA ILE A 138 -14.86 9.75 -19.32
C ILE A 138 -14.73 8.38 -20.00
N ILE A 139 -14.79 7.29 -19.24
CA ILE A 139 -14.73 5.93 -19.79
C ILE A 139 -15.90 5.71 -20.77
N ASN A 140 -17.11 6.04 -20.37
CA ASN A 140 -18.30 5.82 -21.21
C ASN A 140 -18.28 6.68 -22.48
N GLU A 141 -17.85 7.95 -22.37
CA GLU A 141 -17.85 8.87 -23.50
C GLU A 141 -16.70 8.63 -24.49
N ASN A 142 -15.51 8.21 -23.99
CA ASN A 142 -14.30 8.21 -24.82
C ASN A 142 -13.68 6.83 -25.05
N PHE A 143 -13.89 5.86 -24.16
CA PHE A 143 -13.19 4.57 -24.19
C PHE A 143 -14.12 3.37 -24.35
N ASN A 144 -15.41 3.50 -24.06
CA ASN A 144 -16.38 2.44 -24.23
C ASN A 144 -16.85 2.39 -25.70
N LYS A 145 -15.98 1.92 -26.58
CA LYS A 145 -16.26 1.74 -28.00
C LYS A 145 -16.36 0.26 -28.31
N GLU A 146 -17.16 -0.06 -29.32
CA GLU A 146 -17.24 -1.42 -29.84
C GLU A 146 -15.87 -1.90 -30.32
N ILE A 147 -15.60 -3.18 -30.09
CA ILE A 147 -14.37 -3.82 -30.57
C ILE A 147 -14.48 -3.93 -32.09
N ILE A 148 -13.54 -3.32 -32.79
CA ILE A 148 -13.42 -3.48 -34.23
C ILE A 148 -12.59 -4.74 -34.48
N MET A 149 -13.23 -5.80 -34.95
CA MET A 149 -12.59 -7.05 -35.32
C MET A 149 -12.59 -7.22 -36.82
N THR A 150 -11.43 -7.56 -37.39
CA THR A 150 -11.36 -8.04 -38.78
C THR A 150 -11.77 -9.51 -38.86
N LYS A 151 -12.10 -10.01 -40.07
CA LYS A 151 -12.39 -11.44 -40.27
C LYS A 151 -11.28 -12.34 -39.75
N LYS A 152 -10.04 -11.93 -39.93
CA LYS A 152 -8.87 -12.66 -39.45
C LYS A 152 -8.78 -12.65 -37.90
N ASP A 153 -9.19 -11.56 -37.23
CA ASP A 153 -9.24 -11.48 -35.77
C ASP A 153 -10.31 -12.41 -35.23
N GLU A 154 -11.49 -12.50 -35.89
CA GLU A 154 -12.54 -13.44 -35.53
C GLU A 154 -12.11 -14.90 -35.69
N GLU A 155 -11.40 -15.23 -36.77
CA GLU A 155 -10.85 -16.57 -37.00
C GLU A 155 -9.83 -16.94 -35.93
N ASN A 156 -8.91 -16.03 -35.61
CA ASN A 156 -7.92 -16.20 -34.56
C ASN A 156 -8.58 -16.35 -33.18
N PHE A 157 -9.60 -15.55 -32.87
CA PHE A 157 -10.34 -15.63 -31.62
C PHE A 157 -11.06 -16.98 -31.47
N LYS A 158 -11.71 -17.47 -32.53
CA LYS A 158 -12.38 -18.78 -32.54
C LYS A 158 -11.41 -19.96 -32.47
N ALA A 159 -10.20 -19.82 -33.00
CA ALA A 159 -9.16 -20.83 -32.95
C ALA A 159 -8.37 -20.85 -31.64
N SER A 160 -8.46 -19.81 -30.83
CA SER A 160 -7.72 -19.71 -29.58
C SER A 160 -8.38 -20.55 -28.49
N ASN A 161 -7.60 -21.49 -27.93
CA ASN A 161 -8.03 -22.33 -26.81
C ASN A 161 -7.59 -21.77 -25.45
N GLU A 162 -6.80 -20.71 -25.42
CA GLU A 162 -6.22 -20.14 -24.24
C GLU A 162 -6.50 -18.63 -24.16
N CYS A 163 -6.84 -18.16 -22.95
CA CYS A 163 -6.93 -16.74 -22.68
C CYS A 163 -5.54 -16.13 -22.52
N HIS A 164 -5.25 -15.08 -23.28
CA HIS A 164 -3.96 -14.35 -23.17
C HIS A 164 -3.71 -13.76 -21.78
N ILE A 165 -4.76 -13.56 -20.98
CA ILE A 165 -4.71 -12.84 -19.70
C ILE A 165 -4.74 -13.80 -18.50
N CYS A 166 -5.51 -14.87 -18.57
CA CYS A 166 -5.62 -15.86 -17.51
C CYS A 166 -4.95 -17.15 -17.85
#